data_6e18a030ed7174c69745347c41c1300e
#
_entry.id   6e18a030ed7174c69745347c41c1300e
#
_cell.length_a   1.000
_cell.length_b   1.000
_cell.length_c   1.000
_cell.angle_alpha   90.00
_cell.angle_beta   90.00
_cell.angle_gamma   90.00
#
_symmetry.space_group_name_H-M   'P 1'
#
loop_
_entity.id
_entity.type
_entity.pdbx_description
1 polymer ?
#
loop_
_entity_poly.entity_id
_entity_poly.type
_entity_poly.pdbx_seq_one_letter_code
_entity_poly.pdbx_strand_id
1 'polypeptide(L)'
;HRVDRRQRQMCIRDRCNDVTASILRRAKQAGFTALVVTLDTYTLGYRPSDLNHGFNPFLLPEITGCGLGLSDPVFQEKFKQKNGKTVMEDLATSAPEWASQMFCGAGHSWDDLKYLREYWDGPIVLKGIMDVEDAKLAVKHGMDGIVVSSHGGRQVNDSVSSIEVLPEIVDAVGDKLDVLFDSGVRSGTDIAKALALGAKMVLIGRPCVYGLAMGGQKGAHHVLRCLLAELELSMRLSGVSSIEKEELNRSRLRLIK
;
A
#
# COMPACT_ATOMS: atom_id res chain seq x y z
N HIS A 1 -1.17 -1.06 24.62
CA HIS A 1 -1.68 -1.60 23.37
C HIS A 1 -0.50 -2.11 22.53
N ARG A 2 -0.42 -3.40 22.31
CA ARG A 2 0.50 -4.01 21.36
C ARG A 2 0.06 -3.59 19.97
N VAL A 3 0.83 -2.76 19.29
CA VAL A 3 0.68 -2.55 17.85
C VAL A 3 1.00 -3.88 17.19
N ASP A 4 -0.02 -4.50 16.61
CA ASP A 4 0.13 -5.78 15.93
C ASP A 4 1.00 -5.57 14.68
N ARG A 5 2.21 -6.17 14.67
CA ARG A 5 3.21 -6.02 13.60
C ARG A 5 2.83 -6.73 12.30
N ARG A 6 1.58 -7.18 12.17
CA ARG A 6 1.14 -8.15 11.15
C ARG A 6 0.54 -7.56 9.89
N GLN A 7 0.56 -6.24 9.72
CA GLN A 7 0.15 -5.63 8.45
C GLN A 7 1.39 -5.42 7.57
N ARG A 8 1.52 -6.21 6.52
CA ARG A 8 2.43 -5.94 5.41
C ARG A 8 1.65 -5.77 4.13
N GLN A 9 1.94 -4.67 3.46
CA GLN A 9 1.52 -4.44 2.09
C GLN A 9 2.37 -5.32 1.19
N MET A 10 1.73 -6.09 0.34
CA MET A 10 2.40 -6.95 -0.61
C MET A 10 2.04 -6.51 -2.02
N CYS A 11 3.02 -5.92 -2.75
CA CYS A 11 2.94 -5.78 -4.19
C CYS A 11 3.27 -7.16 -4.76
N ILE A 12 2.26 -7.94 -5.12
CA ILE A 12 2.46 -9.20 -5.80
C ILE A 12 1.69 -9.18 -7.08
N ARG A 13 2.43 -9.24 -8.16
CA ARG A 13 2.05 -10.06 -9.28
C ARG A 13 3.22 -10.28 -10.22
N ASP A 14 3.70 -11.46 -10.23
CA ASP A 14 4.46 -12.01 -11.33
C ASP A 14 3.49 -12.76 -12.29
N ARG A 15 3.95 -13.02 -13.50
CA ARG A 15 3.27 -13.94 -14.42
C ARG A 15 3.39 -15.39 -13.94
N CYS A 16 4.06 -15.60 -12.80
CA CYS A 16 4.34 -16.90 -12.25
C CYS A 16 3.41 -17.13 -11.06
N ASN A 17 2.20 -17.63 -11.34
CA ASN A 17 1.20 -17.93 -10.32
C ASN A 17 1.75 -18.76 -9.15
N ASP A 18 2.74 -19.63 -9.40
CA ASP A 18 3.36 -20.47 -8.36
C ASP A 18 4.14 -19.65 -7.33
N VAL A 19 4.87 -18.60 -7.76
CA VAL A 19 5.60 -17.71 -6.86
C VAL A 19 4.61 -16.87 -6.04
N THR A 20 3.55 -16.34 -6.68
CA THR A 20 2.46 -15.65 -5.97
C THR A 20 1.84 -16.55 -4.92
N ALA A 21 1.50 -17.80 -5.26
CA ALA A 21 0.97 -18.77 -4.30
C ALA A 21 1.96 -19.07 -3.16
N SER A 22 3.26 -19.18 -3.48
CA SER A 22 4.33 -19.36 -2.48
C SER A 22 4.37 -18.20 -1.48
N ILE A 23 4.37 -16.97 -1.98
CA ILE A 23 4.41 -15.77 -1.15
C ILE A 23 3.17 -15.67 -0.26
N LEU A 24 1.97 -15.95 -0.78
CA LEU A 24 0.72 -15.94 0.00
C LEU A 24 0.76 -16.99 1.11
N ARG A 25 1.21 -18.23 0.82
CA ARG A 25 1.38 -19.27 1.85
C ARG A 25 2.38 -18.86 2.93
N ARG A 26 3.53 -18.28 2.54
CA ARG A 26 4.53 -17.77 3.49
C ARG A 26 3.98 -16.66 4.37
N ALA A 27 3.22 -15.73 3.79
CA ALA A 27 2.55 -14.68 4.54
C ALA A 27 1.59 -15.25 5.59
N LYS A 28 0.77 -16.23 5.20
CA LYS A 28 -0.15 -16.94 6.09
C LYS A 28 0.58 -17.64 7.24
N GLN A 29 1.64 -18.40 6.92
CA GLN A 29 2.49 -19.07 7.91
C GLN A 29 3.18 -18.09 8.86
N ALA A 30 3.53 -16.90 8.39
CA ALA A 30 4.09 -15.82 9.21
C ALA A 30 3.03 -15.09 10.06
N GLY A 31 1.75 -15.48 9.97
CA GLY A 31 0.65 -14.97 10.78
C GLY A 31 0.09 -13.62 10.30
N PHE A 32 0.25 -13.29 9.01
CA PHE A 32 -0.47 -12.14 8.44
C PHE A 32 -1.96 -12.45 8.35
N THR A 33 -2.80 -11.49 8.69
CA THR A 33 -4.26 -11.65 8.79
C THR A 33 -5.03 -10.92 7.69
N ALA A 34 -4.40 -9.99 6.98
CA ALA A 34 -5.00 -9.26 5.87
C ALA A 34 -4.02 -9.14 4.70
N LEU A 35 -4.55 -9.20 3.48
CA LEU A 35 -3.81 -9.02 2.24
C LEU A 35 -4.14 -7.64 1.67
N VAL A 36 -3.12 -6.81 1.45
CA VAL A 36 -3.27 -5.55 0.72
C VAL A 36 -2.64 -5.71 -0.66
N VAL A 37 -3.47 -5.65 -1.70
CA VAL A 37 -3.04 -5.80 -3.10
C VAL A 37 -2.85 -4.41 -3.71
N THR A 38 -1.62 -4.08 -4.08
CA THR A 38 -1.30 -2.81 -4.74
C THR A 38 -1.53 -2.94 -6.25
N LEU A 39 -2.43 -2.15 -6.79
CA LEU A 39 -2.84 -2.20 -8.19
C LEU A 39 -2.16 -1.14 -9.07
N ASP A 40 -1.69 -0.07 -8.47
CA ASP A 40 -1.13 1.11 -9.13
C ASP A 40 0.38 1.02 -9.43
N THR A 41 1.02 -0.16 -9.28
CA THR A 41 2.45 -0.38 -9.48
C THR A 41 2.79 -1.56 -10.39
N TYR A 42 1.92 -1.88 -11.34
CA TYR A 42 2.22 -2.91 -12.36
C TYR A 42 3.37 -2.51 -13.30
N THR A 43 3.71 -1.23 -13.33
CA THR A 43 4.92 -0.66 -13.89
C THR A 43 5.42 0.47 -12.98
N LEU A 44 6.73 0.76 -13.01
CA LEU A 44 7.27 1.88 -12.25
C LEU A 44 6.93 3.20 -12.93
N GLY A 45 6.39 4.15 -12.17
CA GLY A 45 6.17 5.52 -12.61
C GLY A 45 7.49 6.24 -12.89
N TYR A 46 7.42 7.27 -13.72
CA TYR A 46 8.57 8.14 -13.99
C TYR A 46 8.86 9.01 -12.75
N ARG A 47 9.97 8.76 -12.09
CA ARG A 47 10.37 9.41 -10.82
C ARG A 47 11.64 10.23 -10.99
N PRO A 48 11.54 11.51 -11.34
CA PRO A 48 12.71 12.35 -11.62
C PRO A 48 13.76 12.35 -10.52
N SER A 49 13.32 12.37 -9.24
CA SER A 49 14.25 12.36 -8.12
C SER A 49 15.05 11.05 -8.03
N ASP A 50 14.42 9.91 -8.21
CA ASP A 50 15.11 8.61 -8.20
C ASP A 50 16.10 8.55 -9.38
N LEU A 51 15.69 9.01 -10.56
CA LEU A 51 16.52 9.04 -11.76
C LEU A 51 17.72 9.99 -11.62
N ASN A 52 17.52 11.20 -11.08
CA ASN A 52 18.60 12.17 -10.88
C ASN A 52 19.66 11.67 -9.90
N HIS A 53 19.30 10.82 -8.95
CA HIS A 53 20.22 10.21 -8.00
C HIS A 53 20.74 8.84 -8.44
N GLY A 54 20.34 8.35 -9.62
CA GLY A 54 20.68 7.00 -10.09
C GLY A 54 20.18 5.90 -9.16
N PHE A 55 19.14 6.17 -8.36
CA PHE A 55 18.65 5.22 -7.37
C PHE A 55 17.62 4.26 -7.96
N ASN A 56 17.91 2.97 -7.89
CA ASN A 56 16.98 1.90 -8.22
C ASN A 56 17.10 0.75 -7.20
N PRO A 57 16.14 0.58 -6.29
CA PRO A 57 16.21 -0.43 -5.23
C PRO A 57 16.07 -1.88 -5.73
N PHE A 58 15.78 -2.09 -7.01
CA PHE A 58 15.59 -3.42 -7.63
C PHE A 58 16.82 -3.88 -8.45
N LEU A 59 17.79 -3.02 -8.61
CA LEU A 59 19.02 -3.32 -9.35
C LEU A 59 20.25 -3.15 -8.47
N LEU A 60 21.38 -3.71 -8.90
CA LEU A 60 22.68 -3.51 -8.25
C LEU A 60 23.05 -2.02 -8.25
N PRO A 61 23.74 -1.55 -7.22
CA PRO A 61 24.22 -2.30 -6.04
C PRO A 61 23.18 -2.49 -4.91
N GLU A 62 22.06 -1.77 -4.91
CA GLU A 62 21.14 -1.70 -3.77
C GLU A 62 20.34 -2.99 -3.56
N ILE A 63 19.71 -3.52 -4.59
CA ILE A 63 18.83 -4.72 -4.62
C ILE A 63 17.88 -4.91 -3.42
N THR A 64 17.75 -3.91 -2.56
CA THR A 64 16.96 -3.97 -1.33
C THR A 64 15.48 -4.26 -1.59
N GLY A 65 14.96 -3.87 -2.77
CA GLY A 65 13.60 -4.16 -3.22
C GLY A 65 13.39 -5.61 -3.67
N CYS A 66 14.46 -6.39 -3.86
CA CYS A 66 14.38 -7.76 -4.35
C CYS A 66 14.30 -8.81 -3.25
N GLY A 67 14.49 -8.43 -1.98
CA GLY A 67 14.65 -9.37 -0.87
C GLY A 67 13.53 -10.39 -0.73
N LEU A 68 12.28 -10.01 -1.03
CA LEU A 68 11.13 -10.92 -0.96
C LEU A 68 11.23 -12.04 -2.02
N GLY A 69 11.52 -11.67 -3.26
CA GLY A 69 11.65 -12.63 -4.36
C GLY A 69 12.89 -13.50 -4.23
N LEU A 70 14.05 -12.88 -3.97
CA LEU A 70 15.31 -13.62 -3.79
C LEU A 70 15.26 -14.60 -2.60
N SER A 71 14.38 -14.39 -1.62
CA SER A 71 14.14 -15.31 -0.51
C SER A 71 13.01 -16.32 -0.76
N ASP A 72 12.32 -16.24 -1.90
CA ASP A 72 11.23 -17.16 -2.20
C ASP A 72 11.74 -18.49 -2.72
N PRO A 73 11.40 -19.65 -2.11
CA PRO A 73 11.94 -20.94 -2.49
C PRO A 73 11.52 -21.37 -3.91
N VAL A 74 10.32 -20.98 -4.37
CA VAL A 74 9.84 -21.32 -5.71
C VAL A 74 10.59 -20.49 -6.75
N PHE A 75 10.82 -19.21 -6.49
CA PHE A 75 11.64 -18.37 -7.36
C PHE A 75 13.07 -18.87 -7.42
N GLN A 76 13.68 -19.20 -6.28
CA GLN A 76 15.06 -19.74 -6.21
C GLN A 76 15.22 -21.02 -7.02
N GLU A 77 14.28 -21.96 -6.89
CA GLU A 77 14.32 -23.21 -7.62
C GLU A 77 14.17 -23.00 -9.12
N LYS A 78 13.20 -22.19 -9.56
CA LYS A 78 13.01 -21.85 -10.99
C LYS A 78 14.23 -21.16 -11.58
N PHE A 79 14.81 -20.21 -10.84
CA PHE A 79 16.02 -19.51 -11.26
C PHE A 79 17.18 -20.48 -11.45
N LYS A 80 17.39 -21.38 -10.48
CA LYS A 80 18.46 -22.41 -10.53
C LYS A 80 18.26 -23.38 -11.68
N GLN A 81 17.05 -23.85 -11.91
CA GLN A 81 16.73 -24.75 -13.04
C GLN A 81 17.02 -24.09 -14.40
N LYS A 82 16.70 -22.79 -14.51
CA LYS A 82 16.88 -22.02 -15.75
C LYS A 82 18.34 -21.64 -16.00
N ASN A 83 19.05 -21.19 -14.95
CA ASN A 83 20.36 -20.53 -15.08
C ASN A 83 21.53 -21.39 -14.58
N GLY A 84 21.29 -22.55 -13.96
CA GLY A 84 22.30 -23.42 -13.39
C GLY A 84 23.04 -22.90 -12.17
N LYS A 85 22.64 -21.71 -11.66
CA LYS A 85 23.22 -21.01 -10.50
C LYS A 85 22.14 -20.65 -9.51
N THR A 86 22.49 -20.48 -8.25
CA THR A 86 21.58 -19.94 -7.24
C THR A 86 21.38 -18.43 -7.44
N VAL A 87 20.28 -17.90 -6.89
CA VAL A 87 20.00 -16.45 -6.95
C VAL A 87 21.10 -15.59 -6.31
N MET A 88 21.80 -16.12 -5.32
CA MET A 88 22.87 -15.40 -4.60
C MET A 88 24.23 -15.50 -5.34
N GLU A 89 24.46 -16.55 -6.12
CA GLU A 89 25.67 -16.70 -6.94
C GLU A 89 25.64 -15.82 -8.19
N ASP A 90 24.44 -15.38 -8.61
CA ASP A 90 24.28 -14.53 -9.80
C ASP A 90 23.22 -13.43 -9.55
N LEU A 91 23.53 -12.53 -8.62
CA LEU A 91 22.67 -11.38 -8.29
C LEU A 91 22.48 -10.43 -9.48
N ALA A 92 23.46 -10.36 -10.38
CA ALA A 92 23.39 -9.52 -11.57
C ALA A 92 22.27 -9.94 -12.53
N THR A 93 21.93 -11.24 -12.54
CA THR A 93 20.84 -11.79 -13.36
C THR A 93 19.54 -11.95 -12.55
N SER A 94 19.63 -12.43 -11.30
CA SER A 94 18.46 -12.76 -10.50
C SER A 94 17.65 -11.54 -10.03
N ALA A 95 18.32 -10.42 -9.69
CA ALA A 95 17.63 -9.21 -9.28
C ALA A 95 16.83 -8.56 -10.43
N PRO A 96 17.39 -8.34 -11.64
CA PRO A 96 16.61 -7.90 -12.79
C PRO A 96 15.50 -8.88 -13.19
N GLU A 97 15.73 -10.18 -13.10
CA GLU A 97 14.69 -11.19 -13.41
C GLU A 97 13.52 -11.07 -12.44
N TRP A 98 13.78 -10.92 -11.13
CA TRP A 98 12.73 -10.65 -10.15
C TRP A 98 12.02 -9.32 -10.44
N ALA A 99 12.76 -8.24 -10.67
CA ALA A 99 12.19 -6.93 -10.97
C ALA A 99 11.29 -6.97 -12.20
N SER A 100 11.67 -7.71 -13.24
CA SER A 100 10.86 -7.86 -14.45
C SER A 100 9.56 -8.64 -14.23
N GLN A 101 9.53 -9.51 -13.23
CA GLN A 101 8.30 -10.20 -12.82
C GLN A 101 7.36 -9.27 -12.05
N MET A 102 7.89 -8.46 -11.14
CA MET A 102 7.09 -7.49 -10.37
C MET A 102 6.53 -6.36 -11.25
N PHE A 103 7.31 -5.87 -12.20
CA PHE A 103 6.97 -4.72 -13.04
C PHE A 103 6.88 -5.15 -14.51
N CYS A 104 6.08 -6.17 -14.77
CA CYS A 104 5.99 -6.77 -16.10
C CYS A 104 5.28 -5.87 -17.14
N GLY A 105 4.70 -4.73 -16.72
CA GLY A 105 3.95 -3.83 -17.59
C GLY A 105 2.63 -4.40 -18.12
N ALA A 106 2.32 -5.65 -17.81
CA ALA A 106 1.04 -6.25 -18.19
C ALA A 106 -0.04 -5.83 -17.18
N GLY A 107 -1.13 -5.28 -17.69
CA GLY A 107 -2.32 -4.97 -16.89
C GLY A 107 -2.89 -6.22 -16.22
N HIS A 108 -3.55 -6.01 -15.11
CA HIS A 108 -4.29 -7.03 -14.38
C HIS A 108 -5.78 -6.82 -14.60
N SER A 109 -6.51 -7.91 -14.73
CA SER A 109 -7.96 -7.88 -14.82
C SER A 109 -8.60 -8.13 -13.45
N TRP A 110 -9.84 -7.73 -13.31
CA TRP A 110 -10.64 -8.03 -12.12
C TRP A 110 -10.81 -9.53 -11.87
N ASP A 111 -10.78 -10.34 -12.93
CA ASP A 111 -10.87 -11.81 -12.82
C ASP A 111 -9.66 -12.42 -12.13
N ASP A 112 -8.53 -11.78 -12.18
CA ASP A 112 -7.31 -12.24 -11.54
C ASP A 112 -7.39 -12.26 -10.00
N LEU A 113 -8.31 -11.47 -9.41
CA LEU A 113 -8.54 -11.48 -7.98
C LEU A 113 -9.07 -12.81 -7.46
N LYS A 114 -9.74 -13.60 -8.32
CA LYS A 114 -10.21 -14.94 -7.98
C LYS A 114 -9.04 -15.86 -7.59
N TYR A 115 -7.91 -15.74 -8.31
CA TYR A 115 -6.71 -16.50 -8.00
C TYR A 115 -6.14 -16.16 -6.61
N LEU A 116 -6.16 -14.89 -6.21
CA LEU A 116 -5.71 -14.51 -4.86
C LEU A 116 -6.63 -15.11 -3.80
N ARG A 117 -7.93 -15.16 -4.04
CA ARG A 117 -8.91 -15.73 -3.12
C ARG A 117 -8.76 -17.25 -2.94
N GLU A 118 -8.19 -17.98 -3.91
CA GLU A 118 -7.88 -19.40 -3.78
C GLU A 118 -6.79 -19.68 -2.72
N TYR A 119 -5.89 -18.74 -2.49
CA TYR A 119 -4.76 -18.88 -1.56
C TYR A 119 -4.89 -18.03 -0.29
N TRP A 120 -5.87 -17.11 -0.26
CA TRP A 120 -6.06 -16.20 0.85
C TRP A 120 -7.52 -16.17 1.32
N ASP A 121 -7.75 -16.67 2.53
CA ASP A 121 -9.07 -16.77 3.17
C ASP A 121 -9.42 -15.58 4.08
N GLY A 122 -8.45 -14.73 4.40
CA GLY A 122 -8.65 -13.50 5.18
C GLY A 122 -9.13 -12.32 4.32
N PRO A 123 -9.26 -11.12 4.93
CA PRO A 123 -9.62 -9.91 4.21
C PRO A 123 -8.64 -9.58 3.08
N ILE A 124 -9.19 -9.14 1.94
CA ILE A 124 -8.43 -8.59 0.80
C ILE A 124 -8.81 -7.12 0.60
N VAL A 125 -7.82 -6.25 0.65
CA VAL A 125 -7.96 -4.81 0.47
C VAL A 125 -7.21 -4.39 -0.81
N LEU A 126 -7.89 -3.71 -1.74
CA LEU A 126 -7.27 -3.22 -2.98
C LEU A 126 -6.74 -1.81 -2.77
N LYS A 127 -5.43 -1.60 -3.00
CA LYS A 127 -4.80 -0.29 -2.88
C LYS A 127 -4.51 0.31 -4.26
N GLY A 128 -4.74 1.63 -4.38
CA GLY A 128 -4.56 2.38 -5.63
C GLY A 128 -5.88 2.68 -6.33
N ILE A 129 -6.99 2.59 -5.61
CA ILE A 129 -8.33 2.89 -6.15
C ILE A 129 -8.55 4.40 -6.06
N MET A 130 -8.76 5.04 -7.21
CA MET A 130 -8.96 6.49 -7.35
C MET A 130 -10.23 6.85 -8.13
N ASP A 131 -10.98 5.85 -8.56
CA ASP A 131 -12.20 6.01 -9.34
C ASP A 131 -13.39 5.31 -8.67
N VAL A 132 -14.58 5.93 -8.78
CA VAL A 132 -15.81 5.42 -8.16
C VAL A 132 -16.26 4.10 -8.79
N GLU A 133 -16.08 3.94 -10.10
CA GLU A 133 -16.49 2.70 -10.79
C GLU A 133 -15.57 1.54 -10.40
N ASP A 134 -14.27 1.79 -10.24
CA ASP A 134 -13.34 0.79 -9.70
C ASP A 134 -13.69 0.41 -8.26
N ALA A 135 -14.10 1.36 -7.44
CA ALA A 135 -14.58 1.08 -6.08
C ALA A 135 -15.84 0.18 -6.09
N LYS A 136 -16.79 0.44 -7.00
CA LYS A 136 -17.97 -0.42 -7.18
C LYS A 136 -17.59 -1.81 -7.70
N LEU A 137 -16.59 -1.91 -8.58
CA LEU A 137 -16.07 -3.19 -9.03
C LEU A 137 -15.40 -3.97 -7.89
N ALA A 138 -14.70 -3.30 -6.97
CA ALA A 138 -14.16 -3.95 -5.77
C ALA A 138 -15.26 -4.61 -4.93
N VAL A 139 -16.39 -3.93 -4.72
CA VAL A 139 -17.58 -4.51 -4.07
C VAL A 139 -18.10 -5.72 -4.86
N LYS A 140 -18.28 -5.58 -6.18
CA LYS A 140 -18.80 -6.65 -7.05
C LYS A 140 -17.93 -7.92 -7.03
N HIS A 141 -16.61 -7.76 -6.89
CA HIS A 141 -15.65 -8.87 -6.82
C HIS A 141 -15.42 -9.39 -5.39
N GLY A 142 -16.21 -8.94 -4.41
CA GLY A 142 -16.18 -9.46 -3.03
C GLY A 142 -14.90 -9.08 -2.28
N MET A 143 -14.39 -7.88 -2.52
CA MET A 143 -13.28 -7.34 -1.73
C MET A 143 -13.77 -6.79 -0.40
N ASP A 144 -12.94 -6.86 0.63
CA ASP A 144 -13.30 -6.46 1.99
C ASP A 144 -13.01 -4.97 2.23
N GLY A 145 -12.12 -4.37 1.45
CA GLY A 145 -11.80 -2.96 1.56
C GLY A 145 -11.02 -2.42 0.37
N ILE A 146 -10.89 -1.11 0.35
CA ILE A 146 -10.04 -0.38 -0.61
C ILE A 146 -9.20 0.66 0.11
N VAL A 147 -8.04 1.01 -0.46
CA VAL A 147 -7.28 2.20 -0.08
C VAL A 147 -7.37 3.20 -1.21
N VAL A 148 -8.02 4.33 -0.96
CA VAL A 148 -8.01 5.49 -1.86
C VAL A 148 -6.62 6.09 -1.81
N SER A 149 -5.87 5.92 -2.91
CA SER A 149 -4.42 6.14 -2.94
C SER A 149 -3.93 6.54 -4.32
N SER A 150 -3.17 7.63 -4.40
CA SER A 150 -2.38 8.01 -5.58
C SER A 150 -0.93 7.52 -5.51
N HIS A 151 -0.64 6.53 -4.62
CA HIS A 151 0.73 6.09 -4.31
C HIS A 151 1.67 7.23 -3.89
N GLY A 152 1.11 8.25 -3.24
CA GLY A 152 1.86 9.44 -2.82
C GLY A 152 2.37 10.30 -3.99
N GLY A 153 1.66 10.28 -5.13
CA GLY A 153 2.04 11.00 -6.35
C GLY A 153 3.26 10.41 -7.07
N ARG A 154 3.61 9.14 -6.81
CA ARG A 154 4.84 8.50 -7.33
C ARG A 154 4.63 7.75 -8.64
N GLN A 155 3.39 7.54 -9.08
CA GLN A 155 3.07 6.76 -10.26
C GLN A 155 2.63 7.60 -11.44
N VAL A 156 1.68 8.51 -11.23
CA VAL A 156 1.20 9.44 -12.27
C VAL A 156 1.41 10.86 -11.77
N ASN A 157 2.16 11.65 -12.53
CA ASN A 157 2.33 13.07 -12.22
C ASN A 157 1.02 13.80 -12.50
N ASP A 158 0.71 14.81 -11.68
CA ASP A 158 -0.50 15.65 -11.80
C ASP A 158 -1.83 14.86 -11.77
N SER A 159 -1.81 13.64 -11.21
CA SER A 159 -3.06 12.94 -10.93
C SER A 159 -3.89 13.69 -9.90
N VAL A 160 -5.22 13.52 -9.95
CA VAL A 160 -6.14 14.06 -8.94
C VAL A 160 -5.70 13.60 -7.53
N SER A 161 -5.87 14.47 -6.55
CA SER A 161 -5.51 14.16 -5.16
C SER A 161 -6.45 13.10 -4.58
N SER A 162 -5.91 12.13 -3.84
CA SER A 162 -6.72 11.09 -3.20
C SER A 162 -7.76 11.66 -2.23
N ILE A 163 -7.48 12.80 -1.58
CA ILE A 163 -8.43 13.45 -0.67
C ILE A 163 -9.62 14.06 -1.40
N GLU A 164 -9.45 14.46 -2.67
CA GLU A 164 -10.52 15.05 -3.49
C GLU A 164 -11.54 14.01 -3.93
N VAL A 165 -11.11 12.79 -4.26
CA VAL A 165 -11.98 11.70 -4.70
C VAL A 165 -12.55 10.88 -3.54
N LEU A 166 -11.95 10.99 -2.35
CA LEU A 166 -12.37 10.22 -1.17
C LEU A 166 -13.88 10.37 -0.85
N PRO A 167 -14.47 11.58 -0.84
CA PRO A 167 -15.89 11.74 -0.51
C PRO A 167 -16.82 10.96 -1.45
N GLU A 168 -16.57 11.05 -2.76
CA GLU A 168 -17.41 10.39 -3.78
C GLU A 168 -17.31 8.88 -3.70
N ILE A 169 -16.11 8.36 -3.43
CA ILE A 169 -15.88 6.92 -3.23
C ILE A 169 -16.59 6.44 -1.96
N VAL A 170 -16.46 7.16 -0.84
CA VAL A 170 -17.15 6.81 0.41
C VAL A 170 -18.67 6.81 0.23
N ASP A 171 -19.22 7.78 -0.49
CA ASP A 171 -20.66 7.85 -0.77
C ASP A 171 -21.16 6.66 -1.60
N ALA A 172 -20.33 6.16 -2.50
CA ALA A 172 -20.68 5.05 -3.38
C ALA A 172 -20.60 3.66 -2.73
N VAL A 173 -19.62 3.46 -1.84
CA VAL A 173 -19.27 2.10 -1.36
C VAL A 173 -18.97 2.00 0.14
N GLY A 174 -18.96 3.10 0.88
CA GLY A 174 -18.54 3.10 2.28
C GLY A 174 -19.46 2.35 3.26
N ASP A 175 -20.65 1.97 2.82
CA ASP A 175 -21.61 1.11 3.52
C ASP A 175 -21.40 -0.40 3.20
N LYS A 176 -20.57 -0.72 2.20
CA LYS A 176 -20.40 -2.08 1.65
C LYS A 176 -19.01 -2.66 1.89
N LEU A 177 -18.00 -1.82 2.02
CA LEU A 177 -16.62 -2.23 2.26
C LEU A 177 -15.86 -1.17 3.08
N ASP A 178 -14.70 -1.54 3.62
CA ASP A 178 -13.87 -0.62 4.36
C ASP A 178 -13.10 0.31 3.40
N VAL A 179 -13.33 1.62 3.52
CA VAL A 179 -12.59 2.63 2.78
C VAL A 179 -11.45 3.15 3.64
N LEU A 180 -10.22 2.86 3.24
CA LEU A 180 -9.00 3.38 3.82
C LEU A 180 -8.44 4.50 2.93
N PHE A 181 -7.56 5.30 3.50
CA PHE A 181 -6.99 6.46 2.81
C PHE A 181 -5.48 6.55 2.99
N ASP A 182 -4.76 6.93 1.95
CA ASP A 182 -3.38 7.40 2.03
C ASP A 182 -3.09 8.50 0.99
N SER A 183 -1.86 8.88 0.94
CA SER A 183 -1.26 9.93 0.11
C SER A 183 -1.44 11.34 0.67
N GLY A 184 -0.33 12.05 0.73
CA GLY A 184 -0.30 13.44 1.16
C GLY A 184 -0.35 13.68 2.67
N VAL A 185 -0.58 12.69 3.50
CA VAL A 185 -0.68 12.82 4.96
C VAL A 185 0.65 13.26 5.57
N ARG A 186 0.67 14.40 6.25
CA ARG A 186 1.85 15.01 6.88
C ARG A 186 1.60 15.48 8.30
N SER A 187 0.35 15.61 8.70
CA SER A 187 -0.08 16.19 9.97
C SER A 187 -1.24 15.42 10.58
N GLY A 188 -1.48 15.62 11.87
CA GLY A 188 -2.66 15.10 12.55
C GLY A 188 -3.96 15.68 12.00
N THR A 189 -3.93 16.92 11.51
CA THR A 189 -5.08 17.54 10.85
C THR A 189 -5.44 16.88 9.52
N ASP A 190 -4.46 16.37 8.78
CA ASP A 190 -4.74 15.61 7.55
C ASP A 190 -5.45 14.30 7.88
N ILE A 191 -5.04 13.65 8.97
CA ILE A 191 -5.72 12.45 9.48
C ILE A 191 -7.16 12.77 9.86
N ALA A 192 -7.38 13.85 10.63
CA ALA A 192 -8.73 14.27 11.03
C ALA A 192 -9.63 14.55 9.82
N LYS A 193 -9.12 15.22 8.78
CA LYS A 193 -9.86 15.50 7.55
C LYS A 193 -10.26 14.21 6.82
N ALA A 194 -9.32 13.27 6.65
CA ALA A 194 -9.61 12.01 5.98
C ALA A 194 -10.67 11.18 6.72
N LEU A 195 -10.57 11.11 8.06
CA LEU A 195 -11.58 10.45 8.89
C LEU A 195 -12.93 11.14 8.80
N ALA A 196 -12.97 12.48 8.87
CA ALA A 196 -14.21 13.26 8.73
C ALA A 196 -14.86 13.08 7.35
N LEU A 197 -14.07 12.83 6.30
CA LEU A 197 -14.56 12.51 4.95
C LEU A 197 -15.06 11.07 4.82
N GLY A 198 -14.88 10.23 5.84
CA GLY A 198 -15.44 8.90 5.92
C GLY A 198 -14.44 7.76 5.73
N ALA A 199 -13.14 8.05 5.70
CA ALA A 199 -12.14 6.98 5.78
C ALA A 199 -12.20 6.28 7.14
N LYS A 200 -12.15 4.96 7.16
CA LYS A 200 -12.10 4.18 8.43
C LYS A 200 -10.69 4.10 9.00
N MET A 201 -9.67 4.24 8.16
CA MET A 201 -8.27 4.20 8.55
C MET A 201 -7.44 5.07 7.62
N VAL A 202 -6.38 5.66 8.18
CA VAL A 202 -5.41 6.48 7.44
C VAL A 202 -4.04 5.84 7.52
N LEU A 203 -3.40 5.67 6.36
CA LEU A 203 -2.05 5.15 6.26
C LEU A 203 -1.05 6.27 5.95
N ILE A 204 0.16 6.12 6.44
CA ILE A 204 1.26 7.05 6.20
C ILE A 204 2.46 6.34 5.59
N GLY A 205 3.19 7.01 4.73
CA GLY A 205 4.41 6.50 4.09
C GLY A 205 5.65 7.29 4.51
N ARG A 206 6.03 8.28 3.70
CA ARG A 206 7.27 9.05 3.83
C ARG A 206 7.57 9.61 5.23
N PRO A 207 6.63 10.16 6.00
CA PRO A 207 6.95 10.66 7.34
C PRO A 207 7.57 9.59 8.25
N CYS A 208 7.01 8.38 8.24
CA CYS A 208 7.53 7.26 9.01
C CYS A 208 8.94 6.83 8.53
N VAL A 209 9.14 6.80 7.19
CA VAL A 209 10.42 6.42 6.58
C VAL A 209 11.50 7.45 6.90
N TYR A 210 11.18 8.75 6.87
CA TYR A 210 12.12 9.80 7.28
C TYR A 210 12.49 9.68 8.76
N GLY A 211 11.52 9.42 9.63
CA GLY A 211 11.79 9.14 11.03
C GLY A 211 12.71 7.94 11.22
N LEU A 212 12.48 6.87 10.46
CA LEU A 212 13.33 5.67 10.47
C LEU A 212 14.76 5.99 10.02
N ALA A 213 14.92 6.76 8.95
CA ALA A 213 16.24 7.15 8.43
C ALA A 213 17.03 8.02 9.42
N MET A 214 16.34 8.93 10.13
CA MET A 214 16.98 9.85 11.07
C MET A 214 17.32 9.23 12.43
N GLY A 215 16.51 8.30 12.93
CA GLY A 215 16.63 7.80 14.30
C GLY A 215 16.23 6.33 14.46
N GLY A 216 16.27 5.54 13.40
CA GLY A 216 15.91 4.13 13.46
C GLY A 216 14.49 3.91 13.99
N GLN A 217 14.28 2.83 14.72
CA GLN A 217 12.98 2.52 15.31
C GLN A 217 12.43 3.64 16.21
N LYS A 218 13.31 4.30 16.96
CA LYS A 218 12.93 5.42 17.86
C LYS A 218 12.43 6.61 17.05
N GLY A 219 13.07 6.92 15.92
CA GLY A 219 12.67 8.00 15.03
C GLY A 219 11.31 7.74 14.38
N ALA A 220 11.09 6.55 13.84
CA ALA A 220 9.77 6.14 13.31
C ALA A 220 8.68 6.22 14.38
N HIS A 221 8.94 5.71 15.58
CA HIS A 221 8.01 5.79 16.70
C HIS A 221 7.71 7.24 17.12
N HIS A 222 8.74 8.10 17.14
CA HIS A 222 8.57 9.52 17.47
C HIS A 222 7.63 10.21 16.47
N VAL A 223 7.85 10.04 15.17
CA VAL A 223 6.99 10.63 14.13
C VAL A 223 5.54 10.17 14.29
N LEU A 224 5.30 8.88 14.51
CA LEU A 224 3.95 8.36 14.75
C LEU A 224 3.29 9.01 15.97
N ARG A 225 4.02 9.17 17.06
CA ARG A 225 3.52 9.83 18.26
C ARG A 225 3.20 11.31 18.02
N CYS A 226 4.02 12.02 17.27
CA CYS A 226 3.76 13.42 16.92
C CYS A 226 2.47 13.56 16.12
N LEU A 227 2.26 12.72 15.10
CA LEU A 227 1.05 12.74 14.30
C LEU A 227 -0.21 12.43 15.13
N LEU A 228 -0.13 11.46 16.03
CA LEU A 228 -1.26 11.13 16.92
C LEU A 228 -1.53 12.22 17.96
N ALA A 229 -0.48 12.83 18.52
CA ALA A 229 -0.63 13.94 19.47
C ALA A 229 -1.24 15.17 18.78
N GLU A 230 -0.81 15.47 17.56
CA GLU A 230 -1.40 16.58 16.78
C GLU A 230 -2.86 16.29 16.40
N LEU A 231 -3.19 15.05 16.03
CA LEU A 231 -4.58 14.63 15.80
C LEU A 231 -5.43 14.88 17.06
N GLU A 232 -4.98 14.41 18.22
CA GLU A 232 -5.69 14.57 19.47
C GLU A 232 -5.88 16.04 19.83
N LEU A 233 -4.84 16.85 19.72
CA LEU A 233 -4.91 18.30 19.99
C LEU A 233 -5.86 19.01 19.02
N SER A 234 -5.79 18.67 17.73
CA SER A 234 -6.66 19.28 16.70
C SER A 234 -8.13 18.95 16.96
N MET A 235 -8.43 17.70 17.32
CA MET A 235 -9.79 17.30 17.70
C MET A 235 -10.29 18.08 18.93
N ARG A 236 -9.50 18.14 20.00
CA ARG A 236 -9.85 18.86 21.24
C ARG A 236 -10.12 20.35 20.99
N LEU A 237 -9.23 20.99 20.22
CA LEU A 237 -9.36 22.43 19.88
C LEU A 237 -10.56 22.70 18.96
N SER A 238 -11.02 21.70 18.22
CA SER A 238 -12.19 21.76 17.34
C SER A 238 -13.49 21.33 18.05
N GLY A 239 -13.45 21.02 19.35
CA GLY A 239 -14.60 20.54 20.09
C GLY A 239 -15.10 19.16 19.67
N VAL A 240 -14.20 18.30 19.20
CA VAL A 240 -14.48 16.91 18.78
C VAL A 240 -13.87 15.97 19.81
N SER A 241 -14.71 15.16 20.45
CA SER A 241 -14.30 14.28 21.55
C SER A 241 -13.91 12.86 21.10
N SER A 242 -14.35 12.44 19.90
CA SER A 242 -14.15 11.09 19.37
C SER A 242 -13.93 11.10 17.87
N ILE A 243 -13.24 10.10 17.35
CA ILE A 243 -13.11 9.84 15.90
C ILE A 243 -14.33 9.16 15.30
N GLU A 244 -15.32 8.82 16.11
CA GLU A 244 -16.55 8.19 15.64
C GLU A 244 -17.33 9.13 14.71
N LYS A 245 -18.05 8.54 13.77
CA LYS A 245 -18.75 9.26 12.68
C LYS A 245 -19.77 10.29 13.20
N GLU A 246 -20.33 10.06 14.37
CA GLU A 246 -21.28 10.97 15.02
C GLU A 246 -20.63 12.28 15.43
N GLU A 247 -19.35 12.25 15.81
CA GLU A 247 -18.57 13.38 16.29
C GLU A 247 -17.70 14.01 15.21
N LEU A 248 -16.94 13.16 14.48
CA LEU A 248 -16.03 13.57 13.42
C LEU A 248 -16.59 13.17 12.05
N ASN A 249 -17.23 14.12 11.37
CA ASN A 249 -17.86 13.90 10.08
C ASN A 249 -17.74 15.14 9.18
N ARG A 250 -18.26 15.06 7.95
CA ARG A 250 -18.14 16.12 6.93
C ARG A 250 -18.70 17.47 7.33
N SER A 251 -19.66 17.52 8.27
CA SER A 251 -20.21 18.81 8.77
C SER A 251 -19.18 19.66 9.51
N ARG A 252 -18.08 19.03 9.97
CA ARG A 252 -16.95 19.71 10.62
C ARG A 252 -15.97 20.33 9.61
N LEU A 253 -16.12 20.04 8.32
CA LEU A 253 -15.23 20.50 7.27
C LEU A 253 -15.89 21.59 6.42
N ARG A 254 -15.07 22.53 5.99
CA ARG A 254 -15.46 23.51 4.98
C ARG A 254 -14.54 23.38 3.78
N LEU A 255 -15.09 23.04 2.62
CA LEU A 255 -14.36 23.10 1.37
C LEU A 255 -14.16 24.55 0.99
N ILE A 256 -12.90 24.94 0.82
CA ILE A 256 -12.52 26.25 0.27
C ILE A 256 -12.20 25.99 -1.21
N LYS A 257 -13.00 26.59 -2.08
CA LYS A 257 -12.79 26.56 -3.53
C LYS A 257 -11.77 27.60 -3.95
#